data_76062978f38d57ba9ceb4dfa7cd747a5
#
_entry.id   76062978f38d57ba9ceb4dfa7cd747a5
#
_cell.length_a   1.000
_cell.length_b   1.000
_cell.length_c   1.000
_cell.angle_alpha   90.00
_cell.angle_beta   90.00
_cell.angle_gamma   90.00
#
_symmetry.space_group_name_H-M   'P 1'
#
loop_
_entity.id
_entity.type
_entity.pdbx_description
1 polymer ?
#
loop_
_entity_poly.entity_id
_entity_poly.type
_entity_poly.pdbx_seq_one_letter_code
_entity_poly.pdbx_strand_id
1 'polypeptide(L)'
;MIKPIINNENYSYKSITPFVERSYSSNNRAKSISFNGGRDSYFTGYLERIKYTSKHKLAFLKVEKNLRGKNTLGGYFHDVDKLLMYIIGIPKKLAHKIHVATAPHHERNGRIKRPLHAIIDWECARFTKPDKPLNAREFYESYFVEKRKMRIPEIEDGFKKLGL
;
A
#
# COMPACT_ATOMS: atom_id res chain seq x y z
N MET A 1 24.52 15.96 0.58
CA MET A 1 23.74 16.50 -0.56
C MET A 1 23.21 15.33 -1.37
N ILE A 2 21.91 15.00 -1.22
CA ILE A 2 21.29 13.93 -2.00
C ILE A 2 20.87 14.58 -3.31
N LYS A 3 21.50 14.18 -4.42
CA LYS A 3 21.06 14.63 -5.76
C LYS A 3 19.63 14.13 -5.99
N PRO A 4 18.72 14.94 -6.53
CA PRO A 4 17.40 14.48 -6.95
C PRO A 4 17.58 13.49 -8.10
N ILE A 5 17.31 12.24 -7.85
CA ILE A 5 17.48 11.16 -8.81
C ILE A 5 16.19 10.91 -9.50
N ILE A 6 15.46 11.78 -10.01
CA ILE A 6 14.44 11.36 -10.98
C ILE A 6 13.62 12.56 -11.43
N ASN A 7 13.85 12.97 -12.70
CA ASN A 7 12.84 13.66 -13.49
C ASN A 7 11.64 12.72 -13.64
N ASN A 8 10.41 13.24 -13.46
CA ASN A 8 9.15 12.51 -13.55
C ASN A 8 8.97 11.69 -14.85
N GLU A 9 9.73 12.00 -15.89
CA GLU A 9 9.68 11.32 -17.18
C GLU A 9 10.44 9.97 -17.22
N ASN A 10 11.31 9.70 -16.24
CA ASN A 10 12.15 8.50 -16.20
C ASN A 10 11.75 7.49 -15.12
N TYR A 11 10.60 7.67 -14.48
CA TYR A 11 10.06 6.64 -13.60
C TYR A 11 9.60 5.46 -14.47
N SER A 12 10.53 4.54 -14.72
CA SER A 12 10.26 3.37 -15.55
C SER A 12 9.27 2.43 -14.84
N TYR A 13 8.00 2.71 -15.03
CA TYR A 13 6.90 1.82 -14.63
C TYR A 13 7.06 0.41 -15.19
N LYS A 14 7.83 0.24 -16.28
CA LYS A 14 8.12 -1.05 -16.91
C LYS A 14 8.75 -2.08 -15.96
N SER A 15 9.47 -1.64 -14.92
CA SER A 15 10.08 -2.57 -13.95
C SER A 15 9.09 -3.12 -12.92
N ILE A 16 7.96 -2.44 -12.72
CA ILE A 16 6.92 -2.82 -11.75
C ILE A 16 5.70 -3.41 -12.46
N THR A 17 5.39 -2.93 -13.66
CA THR A 17 4.25 -3.37 -14.48
C THR A 17 4.21 -4.90 -14.70
N PRO A 18 5.30 -5.60 -15.06
CA PRO A 18 5.26 -7.06 -15.22
C PRO A 18 4.88 -7.82 -13.96
N PHE A 19 5.16 -7.24 -12.79
CA PHE A 19 4.78 -7.84 -11.51
C PHE A 19 3.27 -7.74 -11.26
N VAL A 20 2.66 -6.63 -11.67
CA VAL A 20 1.21 -6.39 -11.55
C VAL A 20 0.44 -7.20 -12.58
N GLU A 21 0.85 -7.16 -13.87
CA GLU A 21 0.18 -7.84 -14.97
C GLU A 21 0.12 -9.36 -14.79
N ARG A 22 1.22 -10.01 -14.39
CA ARG A 22 1.23 -11.44 -14.08
C ARG A 22 0.30 -11.83 -12.92
N SER A 23 -0.08 -10.86 -12.09
CA SER A 23 -0.96 -11.09 -10.95
C SER A 23 -2.44 -11.01 -11.28
N TYR A 24 -2.81 -10.41 -12.40
CA TYR A 24 -4.20 -10.10 -12.76
C TYR A 24 -4.71 -10.79 -14.02
N SER A 25 -3.87 -11.53 -14.73
CA SER A 25 -4.27 -12.31 -15.93
C SER A 25 -5.04 -13.59 -15.62
N SER A 26 -5.61 -13.77 -14.46
CA SER A 26 -6.54 -14.85 -14.21
C SER A 26 -7.97 -14.33 -14.34
N ASN A 27 -8.60 -14.68 -15.46
CA ASN A 27 -10.01 -14.51 -15.74
C ASN A 27 -10.88 -14.84 -14.53
N ASN A 28 -11.32 -13.85 -13.77
CA ASN A 28 -12.37 -13.99 -12.79
C ASN A 28 -13.75 -13.97 -13.49
N ARG A 29 -14.01 -14.95 -14.33
CA ARG A 29 -15.37 -15.46 -14.52
C ARG A 29 -15.59 -16.55 -13.47
N ALA A 30 -15.67 -16.15 -12.22
CA ALA A 30 -16.22 -17.02 -11.19
C ALA A 30 -17.69 -17.24 -11.52
N LYS A 31 -18.01 -18.38 -12.13
CA LYS A 31 -19.37 -18.95 -12.08
C LYS A 31 -19.75 -19.01 -10.61
N SER A 32 -20.89 -18.41 -10.28
CA SER A 32 -21.56 -18.57 -9.00
C SER A 32 -21.92 -20.06 -8.84
N ILE A 33 -21.06 -20.82 -8.20
CA ILE A 33 -21.42 -22.13 -7.68
C ILE A 33 -21.91 -21.87 -6.28
N SER A 34 -23.21 -21.98 -6.11
CA SER A 34 -23.89 -22.06 -4.82
C SER A 34 -23.38 -23.33 -4.11
N PHE A 35 -22.45 -23.16 -3.20
CA PHE A 35 -22.04 -24.21 -2.27
C PHE A 35 -22.45 -23.87 -0.85
N ASN A 36 -23.17 -24.76 -0.21
CA ASN A 36 -23.40 -24.84 1.24
C ASN A 36 -22.06 -24.86 1.99
N GLY A 37 -21.50 -23.70 2.35
CA GLY A 37 -20.20 -23.76 2.97
C GLY A 37 -19.71 -22.45 3.54
N GLY A 38 -20.20 -22.07 4.71
CA GLY A 38 -19.64 -20.92 5.45
C GLY A 38 -18.15 -21.07 5.80
N ARG A 39 -17.61 -22.27 5.82
CA ARG A 39 -16.20 -22.57 6.17
C ARG A 39 -15.24 -22.32 5.00
N ASP A 40 -15.59 -22.80 3.81
CA ASP A 40 -14.70 -22.69 2.64
C ASP A 40 -14.58 -21.24 2.14
N SER A 41 -15.67 -20.49 2.19
CA SER A 41 -15.67 -19.06 1.86
C SER A 41 -14.82 -18.24 2.83
N TYR A 42 -14.83 -18.59 4.13
CA TYR A 42 -14.00 -17.91 5.14
C TYR A 42 -12.51 -18.19 4.93
N PHE A 43 -12.16 -19.45 4.66
CA PHE A 43 -10.78 -19.88 4.44
C PHE A 43 -10.19 -19.29 3.16
N THR A 44 -10.95 -19.26 2.07
CA THR A 44 -10.55 -18.63 0.81
C THR A 44 -10.29 -17.14 0.99
N GLY A 45 -11.19 -16.43 1.66
CA GLY A 45 -11.00 -15.01 1.96
C GLY A 45 -9.82 -14.71 2.92
N TYR A 46 -9.44 -15.68 3.74
CA TYR A 46 -8.29 -15.60 4.62
C TYR A 46 -6.96 -15.71 3.83
N LEU A 47 -6.81 -16.72 2.98
CA LEU A 47 -5.63 -16.89 2.14
C LEU A 47 -5.43 -15.70 1.18
N GLU A 48 -6.51 -15.19 0.60
CA GLU A 48 -6.45 -14.01 -0.27
C GLU A 48 -5.94 -12.76 0.46
N ARG A 49 -6.27 -12.59 1.74
CA ARG A 49 -5.74 -11.48 2.57
C ARG A 49 -4.24 -11.61 2.81
N ILE A 50 -3.76 -12.80 3.16
CA ILE A 50 -2.33 -13.08 3.34
C ILE A 50 -1.60 -12.81 2.02
N LYS A 51 -2.08 -13.38 0.93
CA LYS A 51 -1.52 -13.21 -0.42
C LYS A 51 -1.46 -11.75 -0.84
N TYR A 52 -2.55 -11.00 -0.65
CA TYR A 52 -2.61 -9.57 -0.94
C TYR A 52 -1.60 -8.79 -0.09
N THR A 53 -1.56 -9.00 1.24
CA THR A 53 -0.66 -8.27 2.14
C THR A 53 0.81 -8.56 1.82
N SER A 54 1.13 -9.82 1.47
CA SER A 54 2.48 -10.21 1.04
C SER A 54 2.88 -9.52 -0.28
N LYS A 55 1.98 -9.47 -1.27
CA LYS A 55 2.21 -8.75 -2.53
C LYS A 55 2.39 -7.25 -2.30
N HIS A 56 1.57 -6.64 -1.45
CA HIS A 56 1.67 -5.24 -1.11
C HIS A 56 3.01 -4.92 -0.45
N LYS A 57 3.45 -5.74 0.50
CA LYS A 57 4.77 -5.62 1.13
C LYS A 57 5.92 -5.68 0.11
N LEU A 58 5.88 -6.61 -0.83
CA LEU A 58 6.90 -6.71 -1.88
C LEU A 58 6.89 -5.48 -2.81
N ALA A 59 5.71 -4.97 -3.16
CA ALA A 59 5.57 -3.74 -3.92
C ALA A 59 6.14 -2.55 -3.14
N PHE A 60 5.86 -2.46 -1.83
CA PHE A 60 6.40 -1.43 -0.96
C PHE A 60 7.94 -1.40 -1.01
N LEU A 61 8.60 -2.54 -0.83
CA LEU A 61 10.07 -2.63 -0.87
C LEU A 61 10.65 -2.21 -2.22
N LYS A 62 10.00 -2.55 -3.33
CA LYS A 62 10.42 -2.11 -4.67
C LYS A 62 10.28 -0.60 -4.85
N VAL A 63 9.14 -0.04 -4.46
CA VAL A 63 8.88 1.41 -4.54
C VAL A 63 9.84 2.17 -3.61
N GLU A 64 10.04 1.69 -2.38
CA GLU A 64 10.97 2.30 -1.45
C GLU A 64 12.40 2.32 -2.01
N LYS A 65 12.88 1.20 -2.56
CA LYS A 65 14.21 1.12 -3.18
C LYS A 65 14.33 2.10 -4.36
N ASN A 66 13.30 2.22 -5.20
CA ASN A 66 13.31 3.14 -6.33
C ASN A 66 13.33 4.61 -5.88
N LEU A 67 12.49 4.99 -4.92
CA LEU A 67 12.37 6.38 -4.47
C LEU A 67 13.49 6.83 -3.54
N ARG A 68 14.07 5.92 -2.75
CA ARG A 68 15.08 6.24 -1.73
C ARG A 68 16.47 5.68 -2.03
N GLY A 69 16.64 4.90 -3.09
CA GLY A 69 17.89 4.21 -3.43
C GLY A 69 18.17 2.98 -2.56
N LYS A 70 17.45 2.78 -1.45
CA LYS A 70 17.63 1.65 -0.52
C LYS A 70 16.35 1.32 0.24
N ASN A 71 16.24 0.09 0.70
CA ASN A 71 15.20 -0.31 1.64
C ASN A 71 15.62 0.01 3.08
N THR A 72 14.64 0.38 3.90
CA THR A 72 14.82 0.63 5.33
C THR A 72 14.29 -0.54 6.16
N LEU A 73 14.72 -0.62 7.43
CA LEU A 73 14.12 -1.56 8.39
C LEU A 73 12.61 -1.36 8.49
N GLY A 74 12.15 -0.09 8.48
CA GLY A 74 10.71 0.22 8.46
C GLY A 74 10.00 -0.37 7.24
N GLY A 75 10.62 -0.38 6.06
CA GLY A 75 10.09 -1.02 4.85
C GLY A 75 10.01 -2.53 5.00
N TYR A 76 11.04 -3.17 5.54
CA TYR A 76 11.00 -4.62 5.80
C TYR A 76 9.92 -5.02 6.79
N PHE A 77 9.58 -4.16 7.76
CA PHE A 77 8.51 -4.40 8.73
C PHE A 77 7.16 -3.80 8.34
N HIS A 78 7.06 -3.22 7.13
CA HIS A 78 5.78 -2.70 6.64
C HIS A 78 4.72 -3.79 6.59
N ASP A 79 3.57 -3.53 7.21
CA ASP A 79 2.40 -4.43 7.26
C ASP A 79 2.64 -5.84 7.85
N VAL A 80 3.78 -6.09 8.49
CA VAL A 80 4.05 -7.38 9.14
C VAL A 80 3.04 -7.66 10.25
N ASP A 81 2.62 -6.65 11.00
CA ASP A 81 1.58 -6.76 12.02
C ASP A 81 0.24 -7.21 11.44
N LYS A 82 -0.17 -6.66 10.29
CA LYS A 82 -1.37 -7.14 9.56
C LYS A 82 -1.23 -8.58 9.11
N LEU A 83 -0.06 -8.93 8.57
CA LEU A 83 0.20 -10.29 8.12
C LEU A 83 0.10 -11.28 9.28
N LEU A 84 0.74 -10.99 10.42
CA LEU A 84 0.67 -11.81 11.63
C LEU A 84 -0.77 -11.92 12.15
N MET A 85 -1.50 -10.81 12.23
CA MET A 85 -2.90 -10.81 12.63
C MET A 85 -3.77 -11.70 11.73
N TYR A 86 -3.52 -11.71 10.43
CA TYR A 86 -4.21 -12.62 9.53
C TYR A 86 -3.79 -14.07 9.74
N ILE A 87 -2.51 -14.38 9.96
CA ILE A 87 -2.02 -15.74 10.21
C ILE A 87 -2.69 -16.34 11.46
N ILE A 88 -2.88 -15.56 12.51
CA ILE A 88 -3.56 -16.02 13.73
C ILE A 88 -5.09 -15.91 13.68
N GLY A 89 -5.66 -15.59 12.52
CA GLY A 89 -7.11 -15.64 12.28
C GLY A 89 -7.89 -14.38 12.68
N ILE A 90 -7.24 -13.25 12.97
CA ILE A 90 -7.95 -12.00 13.30
C ILE A 90 -8.78 -11.52 12.11
N PRO A 91 -10.08 -11.18 12.31
CA PRO A 91 -10.94 -10.69 11.25
C PRO A 91 -10.40 -9.40 10.59
N LYS A 92 -10.58 -9.28 9.27
CA LYS A 92 -10.05 -8.16 8.44
C LYS A 92 -10.35 -6.78 9.03
N LYS A 93 -11.59 -6.54 9.46
CA LYS A 93 -12.00 -5.23 10.01
C LYS A 93 -11.24 -4.91 11.29
N LEU A 94 -11.06 -5.90 12.17
CA LEU A 94 -10.35 -5.72 13.45
C LEU A 94 -8.85 -5.55 13.22
N ALA A 95 -8.22 -6.40 12.39
CA ALA A 95 -6.82 -6.28 12.03
C ALA A 95 -6.51 -4.91 11.41
N HIS A 96 -7.37 -4.44 10.49
CA HIS A 96 -7.22 -3.10 9.90
C HIS A 96 -7.35 -1.99 10.94
N LYS A 97 -8.34 -2.07 11.84
CA LYS A 97 -8.54 -1.07 12.92
C LYS A 97 -7.33 -1.00 13.84
N ILE A 98 -6.80 -2.16 14.26
CA ILE A 98 -5.61 -2.23 15.12
C ILE A 98 -4.42 -1.63 14.37
N HIS A 99 -4.17 -2.05 13.13
CA HIS A 99 -3.05 -1.55 12.34
C HIS A 99 -3.11 -0.02 12.17
N VAL A 100 -4.24 0.53 11.76
CA VAL A 100 -4.42 2.00 11.63
C VAL A 100 -4.17 2.71 12.96
N ALA A 101 -4.59 2.09 14.08
CA ALA A 101 -4.37 2.67 15.41
C ALA A 101 -2.93 2.58 15.92
N THR A 102 -2.10 1.66 15.41
CA THR A 102 -0.73 1.41 15.91
C THR A 102 0.37 1.86 14.93
N ALA A 103 0.15 1.70 13.64
CA ALA A 103 1.18 1.96 12.64
C ALA A 103 1.47 3.47 12.47
N PRO A 104 2.74 3.90 12.52
CA PRO A 104 3.12 5.31 12.57
C PRO A 104 3.03 6.04 11.23
N HIS A 105 2.74 5.33 10.14
CA HIS A 105 2.53 5.91 8.80
C HIS A 105 1.06 6.26 8.54
N HIS A 106 0.14 5.93 9.46
CA HIS A 106 -1.24 6.40 9.39
C HIS A 106 -1.41 7.75 10.09
N GLU A 107 -2.35 8.54 9.56
CA GLU A 107 -2.69 9.85 10.12
C GLU A 107 -3.40 9.71 11.47
N ARG A 108 -2.97 10.53 12.44
CA ARG A 108 -3.61 10.69 13.74
C ARG A 108 -3.56 12.15 14.16
N ASN A 109 -4.71 12.69 14.47
CA ASN A 109 -4.85 14.08 14.95
C ASN A 109 -4.17 15.10 14.00
N GLY A 110 -4.34 14.92 12.70
CA GLY A 110 -3.77 15.80 11.69
C GLY A 110 -2.28 15.62 11.39
N ARG A 111 -1.63 14.59 11.96
CA ARG A 111 -0.19 14.35 11.81
C ARG A 111 0.11 12.93 11.35
N ILE A 112 1.21 12.75 10.64
CA ILE A 112 1.77 11.46 10.23
C ILE A 112 3.21 11.39 10.74
N LYS A 113 3.49 10.47 11.68
CA LYS A 113 4.82 10.36 12.28
C LYS A 113 5.91 9.90 11.31
N ARG A 114 5.55 9.15 10.26
CA ARG A 114 6.46 8.66 9.21
C ARG A 114 5.97 9.05 7.83
N PRO A 115 6.11 10.34 7.43
CA PRO A 115 5.53 10.84 6.19
C PRO A 115 6.09 10.17 4.93
N LEU A 116 7.39 9.95 4.83
CA LEU A 116 7.99 9.25 3.68
C LEU A 116 7.47 7.83 3.54
N HIS A 117 7.25 7.13 4.66
CA HIS A 117 6.71 5.78 4.66
C HIS A 117 5.23 5.77 4.21
N ALA A 118 4.43 6.75 4.64
CA ALA A 118 3.05 6.91 4.18
C ALA A 118 2.96 7.18 2.67
N ILE A 119 3.81 8.08 2.15
CA ILE A 119 3.86 8.37 0.71
C ILE A 119 4.23 7.14 -0.10
N ILE A 120 5.23 6.36 0.34
CA ILE A 120 5.63 5.13 -0.33
C ILE A 120 4.51 4.08 -0.27
N ASP A 121 3.79 3.98 0.84
CA ASP A 121 2.62 3.09 0.99
C ASP A 121 1.51 3.47 0.00
N TRP A 122 1.18 4.75 -0.13
CA TRP A 122 0.19 5.22 -1.10
C TRP A 122 0.66 4.98 -2.54
N GLU A 123 1.93 5.24 -2.84
CA GLU A 123 2.50 5.02 -4.16
C GLU A 123 2.48 3.53 -4.53
N CYS A 124 2.79 2.62 -3.59
CA CYS A 124 2.76 1.19 -3.87
C CYS A 124 1.33 0.64 -3.98
N ALA A 125 0.35 1.29 -3.34
CA ALA A 125 -1.04 0.85 -3.39
C ALA A 125 -1.62 0.84 -4.81
N ARG A 126 -1.23 1.80 -5.68
CA ARG A 126 -1.70 1.84 -7.06
C ARG A 126 -1.28 0.61 -7.88
N PHE A 127 -0.18 -0.03 -7.53
CA PHE A 127 0.29 -1.26 -8.19
C PHE A 127 -0.36 -2.53 -7.62
N THR A 128 -1.02 -2.44 -6.49
CA THR A 128 -1.60 -3.58 -5.78
C THR A 128 -3.12 -3.52 -5.65
N LYS A 129 -3.73 -2.37 -5.93
CA LYS A 129 -5.18 -2.13 -5.90
C LYS A 129 -5.66 -1.65 -7.27
N PRO A 130 -6.14 -2.55 -8.12
CA PRO A 130 -6.55 -2.20 -9.49
C PRO A 130 -7.75 -1.27 -9.56
N ASP A 131 -8.57 -1.26 -8.50
CA ASP A 131 -9.76 -0.41 -8.36
C ASP A 131 -9.44 1.03 -7.90
N LYS A 132 -8.18 1.31 -7.55
CA LYS A 132 -7.73 2.61 -7.06
C LYS A 132 -6.33 2.96 -7.58
N PRO A 133 -6.20 3.22 -8.87
CA PRO A 133 -4.89 3.44 -9.51
C PRO A 133 -4.31 4.86 -9.28
N LEU A 134 -4.75 5.58 -8.26
CA LEU A 134 -4.21 6.90 -7.94
C LEU A 134 -2.77 6.79 -7.47
N ASN A 135 -1.88 7.67 -7.96
CA ASN A 135 -0.55 7.84 -7.40
C ASN A 135 -0.62 8.48 -6.00
N ALA A 136 0.52 8.51 -5.29
CA ALA A 136 0.55 9.00 -3.93
C ALA A 136 0.08 10.45 -3.80
N ARG A 137 0.43 11.34 -4.76
CA ARG A 137 0.04 12.75 -4.75
C ARG A 137 -1.45 12.89 -5.04
N GLU A 138 -1.98 12.22 -6.06
CA GLU A 138 -3.40 12.23 -6.37
C GLU A 138 -4.25 11.71 -5.21
N PHE A 139 -3.78 10.65 -4.54
CA PHE A 139 -4.43 10.15 -3.33
C PHE A 139 -4.43 11.19 -2.22
N TYR A 140 -3.30 11.85 -1.97
CA TYR A 140 -3.18 12.88 -0.95
C TYR A 140 -4.11 14.06 -1.22
N GLU A 141 -4.09 14.60 -2.44
CA GLU A 141 -4.94 15.72 -2.82
C GLU A 141 -6.42 15.37 -2.69
N SER A 142 -6.86 14.24 -3.27
CA SER A 142 -8.27 13.85 -3.24
C SER A 142 -8.79 13.50 -1.84
N TYR A 143 -7.99 12.78 -1.06
CA TYR A 143 -8.46 12.28 0.24
C TYR A 143 -8.23 13.27 1.39
N PHE A 144 -7.03 13.84 1.49
CA PHE A 144 -6.71 14.75 2.60
C PHE A 144 -7.11 16.18 2.29
N VAL A 145 -6.73 16.73 1.14
CA VAL A 145 -6.95 18.14 0.84
C VAL A 145 -8.41 18.41 0.46
N GLU A 146 -8.94 17.67 -0.53
CA GLU A 146 -10.30 17.95 -1.02
C GLU A 146 -11.39 17.42 -0.08
N LYS A 147 -11.31 16.14 0.33
CA LYS A 147 -12.35 15.50 1.12
C LYS A 147 -12.29 15.86 2.60
N ARG A 148 -11.10 15.83 3.22
CA ARG A 148 -10.93 16.11 4.66
C ARG A 148 -10.59 17.57 4.94
N LYS A 149 -10.37 18.41 3.93
CA LYS A 149 -9.98 19.81 4.06
C LYS A 149 -8.74 20.01 4.95
N MET A 150 -7.78 19.10 4.85
CA MET A 150 -6.60 19.05 5.71
C MET A 150 -5.33 18.96 4.86
N ARG A 151 -4.39 19.87 5.11
CA ARG A 151 -3.02 19.79 4.60
C ARG A 151 -2.08 19.36 5.71
N ILE A 152 -1.14 18.47 5.38
CA ILE A 152 -0.15 17.93 6.31
C ILE A 152 1.23 18.35 5.82
N PRO A 153 1.87 19.36 6.45
CA PRO A 153 3.13 19.93 5.97
C PRO A 153 4.24 18.89 5.80
N GLU A 154 4.32 17.91 6.69
CA GLU A 154 5.30 16.83 6.65
C GLU A 154 5.15 15.93 5.40
N ILE A 155 3.94 15.82 4.87
CA ILE A 155 3.66 15.09 3.61
C ILE A 155 4.10 15.92 2.42
N GLU A 156 3.80 17.22 2.39
CA GLU A 156 4.24 18.13 1.33
C GLU A 156 5.79 18.13 1.21
N ASP A 157 6.48 18.22 2.35
CA ASP A 157 7.94 18.11 2.39
C ASP A 157 8.44 16.71 1.99
N GLY A 158 7.68 15.69 2.35
CA GLY A 158 7.97 14.31 1.96
C GLY A 158 7.93 14.11 0.45
N PHE A 159 6.94 14.65 -0.24
CA PHE A 159 6.86 14.62 -1.70
C PHE A 159 8.08 15.29 -2.35
N LYS A 160 8.45 16.49 -1.90
CA LYS A 160 9.66 17.19 -2.39
C LYS A 160 10.92 16.34 -2.21
N LYS A 161 11.08 15.68 -1.04
CA LYS A 161 12.23 14.81 -0.75
C LYS A 161 12.30 13.56 -1.61
N LEU A 162 11.16 13.05 -2.05
CA LEU A 162 11.06 11.85 -2.89
C LEU A 162 11.03 12.17 -4.40
N GLY A 163 10.95 13.46 -4.79
CA GLY A 163 10.85 13.87 -6.19
C GLY A 163 9.49 13.57 -6.82
N LEU A 164 8.41 13.57 -6.02
CA LEU A 164 7.04 13.29 -6.42
C LEU A 164 6.18 14.56 -6.44
#